data_254a2d1657fb4f1927673a757596ea85
#
_entry.id   254a2d1657fb4f1927673a757596ea85
#
_cell.length_a   1.000
_cell.length_b   1.000
_cell.length_c   1.000
_cell.angle_alpha   90.00
_cell.angle_beta   90.00
_cell.angle_gamma   90.00
#
_symmetry.space_group_name_H-M   'P 1'
#
loop_
_entity.id
_entity.type
_entity.pdbx_description
1 polymer ?
#
loop_
_entity_poly.entity_id
_entity_poly.type
_entity_poly.pdbx_seq_one_letter_code
_entity_poly.pdbx_strand_id
1 'polypeptide(L)'
;MPNKKTAISARCLLTQALSFTFIGVMLSLSNSASADAQGEAERLLQVTNLGNKFQSIAQDQTKIIIRTYTSIVSTSVEIILPRHLTQTIAACYSRSYAWNNFEAGIINILADQLTEKEMRLLIDFYQDRGLPPMEIQAFKDIIDKADNIEQLSAEYIYTNSDSCVEKDVELIIAYLADRRTISDAFTSAP
;
A
#
# COMPACT_ATOMS: atom_id res chain seq x y z
N MET A 1 -25.43 46.54 55.50
CA MET A 1 -24.62 45.31 55.30
C MET A 1 -24.68 44.98 53.79
N PRO A 2 -23.63 45.27 53.02
CA PRO A 2 -23.64 44.96 51.60
C PRO A 2 -22.99 43.58 51.35
N ASN A 3 -23.59 42.88 50.40
CA ASN A 3 -23.44 41.49 50.08
C ASN A 3 -22.12 41.19 49.32
N LYS A 4 -21.23 40.44 49.94
CA LYS A 4 -19.85 40.10 49.47
C LYS A 4 -19.82 38.98 48.45
N LYS A 5 -20.89 38.62 47.76
CA LYS A 5 -20.96 37.39 46.90
C LYS A 5 -20.81 37.58 45.40
N THR A 6 -20.64 38.79 44.90
CA THR A 6 -20.61 39.06 43.44
C THR A 6 -19.22 39.32 42.83
N ALA A 7 -18.14 39.36 43.63
CA ALA A 7 -16.82 39.74 43.13
C ALA A 7 -15.91 38.54 42.70
N ILE A 8 -16.31 37.29 42.98
CA ILE A 8 -15.46 36.10 42.70
C ILE A 8 -15.74 35.49 41.33
N SER A 9 -16.93 35.77 40.78
CA SER A 9 -17.35 35.14 39.50
C SER A 9 -16.68 35.74 38.25
N ALA A 10 -16.26 37.00 38.27
CA ALA A 10 -15.71 37.68 37.09
C ALA A 10 -14.24 37.35 36.82
N ARG A 11 -13.46 36.99 37.86
CA ARG A 11 -12.03 36.61 37.68
C ARG A 11 -11.82 35.21 37.20
N CYS A 12 -12.77 34.28 37.44
CA CYS A 12 -12.68 32.90 37.01
C CYS A 12 -13.02 32.73 35.52
N LEU A 13 -13.86 33.58 34.96
CA LEU A 13 -14.26 33.54 33.54
C LEU A 13 -13.18 34.12 32.62
N LEU A 14 -12.39 35.11 33.08
CA LEU A 14 -11.29 35.66 32.26
C LEU A 14 -10.08 34.73 32.14
N THR A 15 -9.80 33.94 33.15
CA THR A 15 -8.68 32.97 33.12
C THR A 15 -9.00 31.74 32.27
N GLN A 16 -10.28 31.31 32.18
CA GLN A 16 -10.67 30.22 31.30
C GLN A 16 -10.68 30.61 29.82
N ALA A 17 -11.04 31.85 29.48
CA ALA A 17 -11.03 32.30 28.08
C ALA A 17 -9.62 32.40 27.48
N LEU A 18 -8.59 32.73 28.29
CA LEU A 18 -7.21 32.79 27.85
C LEU A 18 -6.55 31.42 27.68
N SER A 19 -6.97 30.40 28.47
CA SER A 19 -6.45 29.02 28.30
C SER A 19 -6.93 28.34 27.04
N PHE A 20 -8.16 28.57 26.60
CA PHE A 20 -8.70 27.97 25.38
C PHE A 20 -8.09 28.52 24.08
N THR A 21 -7.72 29.79 24.06
CA THR A 21 -7.06 30.40 22.90
C THR A 21 -5.61 29.93 22.73
N PHE A 22 -4.92 29.59 23.83
CA PHE A 22 -3.53 29.10 23.74
C PHE A 22 -3.43 27.64 23.28
N ILE A 23 -4.40 26.79 23.62
CA ILE A 23 -4.49 25.39 23.15
C ILE A 23 -4.86 25.32 21.65
N GLY A 24 -5.71 26.22 21.18
CA GLY A 24 -6.10 26.28 19.76
C GLY A 24 -4.95 26.68 18.82
N VAL A 25 -4.00 27.51 19.26
CA VAL A 25 -2.85 27.93 18.44
C VAL A 25 -1.76 26.85 18.40
N MET A 26 -1.60 26.04 19.45
CA MET A 26 -0.62 24.94 19.45
C MET A 26 -1.03 23.75 18.59
N LEU A 27 -2.34 23.49 18.38
CA LEU A 27 -2.85 22.42 17.53
C LEU A 27 -2.74 22.73 16.03
N SER A 28 -2.64 23.99 15.64
CA SER A 28 -2.50 24.39 14.21
C SER A 28 -1.05 24.34 13.69
N LEU A 29 -0.04 24.25 14.57
CA LEU A 29 1.37 24.18 14.15
C LEU A 29 1.86 22.74 13.87
N SER A 30 1.11 21.71 14.31
CA SER A 30 1.51 20.30 14.14
C SER A 30 1.16 19.73 12.76
N ASN A 31 0.24 20.34 12.01
CA ASN A 31 -0.23 19.81 10.73
C ASN A 31 0.67 20.18 9.53
N SER A 32 1.50 21.21 9.65
CA SER A 32 2.33 21.66 8.53
C SER A 32 3.49 20.71 8.24
N ALA A 33 4.16 20.19 9.27
CA ALA A 33 5.31 19.30 9.08
C ALA A 33 4.93 17.93 8.48
N SER A 34 3.72 17.43 8.79
CA SER A 34 3.23 16.17 8.24
C SER A 34 2.83 16.30 6.75
N ALA A 35 2.25 17.44 6.38
CA ALA A 35 1.87 17.70 4.99
C ALA A 35 3.09 17.84 4.06
N ASP A 36 4.17 18.45 4.54
CA ASP A 36 5.42 18.61 3.80
C ASP A 36 6.11 17.24 3.59
N ALA A 37 6.13 16.36 4.62
CA ALA A 37 6.71 15.04 4.51
C ALA A 37 5.94 14.13 3.52
N GLN A 38 4.60 14.19 3.51
CA GLN A 38 3.79 13.47 2.53
C GLN A 38 4.05 13.95 1.09
N GLY A 39 4.14 15.26 0.88
CA GLY A 39 4.45 15.83 -0.43
C GLY A 39 5.83 15.38 -0.96
N GLU A 40 6.86 15.31 -0.11
CA GLU A 40 8.17 14.78 -0.52
C GLU A 40 8.13 13.25 -0.73
N ALA A 41 7.34 12.50 0.03
CA ALA A 41 7.13 11.07 -0.21
C ALA A 41 6.47 10.81 -1.58
N GLU A 42 5.41 11.55 -1.92
CA GLU A 42 4.78 11.49 -3.25
C GLU A 42 5.77 11.79 -4.37
N ARG A 43 6.59 12.84 -4.18
CA ARG A 43 7.61 13.21 -5.15
C ARG A 43 8.69 12.13 -5.30
N LEU A 44 9.10 11.50 -4.20
CA LEU A 44 10.04 10.37 -4.23
C LEU A 44 9.47 9.20 -5.03
N LEU A 45 8.20 8.84 -4.82
CA LEU A 45 7.53 7.80 -5.61
C LEU A 45 7.49 8.12 -7.11
N GLN A 46 7.23 9.37 -7.46
CA GLN A 46 7.22 9.81 -8.85
C GLN A 46 8.60 9.72 -9.50
N VAL A 47 9.64 10.25 -8.85
CA VAL A 47 11.02 10.25 -9.36
C VAL A 47 11.58 8.84 -9.52
N THR A 48 11.27 7.94 -8.57
CA THR A 48 11.67 6.55 -8.63
C THR A 48 10.83 5.71 -9.58
N ASN A 49 9.71 6.25 -10.07
CA ASN A 49 8.72 5.54 -10.90
C ASN A 49 8.23 4.24 -10.25
N LEU A 50 8.08 4.25 -8.92
CA LEU A 50 7.80 3.05 -8.14
C LEU A 50 6.48 2.40 -8.52
N GLY A 51 5.43 3.19 -8.76
CA GLY A 51 4.11 2.68 -9.15
C GLY A 51 4.15 1.84 -10.42
N ASN A 52 4.83 2.30 -11.47
CA ASN A 52 4.96 1.53 -12.71
C ASN A 52 5.83 0.27 -12.53
N LYS A 53 6.89 0.35 -11.73
CA LYS A 53 7.71 -0.83 -11.39
C LYS A 53 6.89 -1.87 -10.65
N PHE A 54 6.13 -1.46 -9.63
CA PHE A 54 5.22 -2.32 -8.88
C PHE A 54 4.21 -3.00 -9.81
N GLN A 55 3.54 -2.23 -10.66
CA GLN A 55 2.54 -2.74 -11.60
C GLN A 55 3.13 -3.77 -12.57
N SER A 56 4.35 -3.53 -13.06
CA SER A 56 5.06 -4.49 -13.92
C SER A 56 5.36 -5.80 -13.20
N ILE A 57 5.87 -5.72 -11.97
CA ILE A 57 6.15 -6.90 -11.14
C ILE A 57 4.86 -7.68 -10.86
N ALA A 58 3.78 -7.01 -10.48
CA ALA A 58 2.48 -7.64 -10.22
C ALA A 58 1.93 -8.38 -11.47
N GLN A 59 2.10 -7.79 -12.66
CA GLN A 59 1.71 -8.44 -13.92
C GLN A 59 2.56 -9.68 -14.21
N ASP A 60 3.86 -9.63 -13.99
CA ASP A 60 4.75 -10.77 -14.23
C ASP A 60 4.50 -11.90 -13.22
N GLN A 61 4.26 -11.59 -11.96
CA GLN A 61 3.84 -12.57 -10.95
C GLN A 61 2.50 -13.22 -11.33
N THR A 62 1.53 -12.44 -11.81
CA THR A 62 0.25 -12.98 -12.31
C THR A 62 0.44 -13.99 -13.43
N LYS A 63 1.33 -13.73 -14.39
CA LYS A 63 1.66 -14.67 -15.46
C LYS A 63 2.26 -15.98 -14.91
N ILE A 64 3.13 -15.88 -13.90
CA ILE A 64 3.73 -17.05 -13.24
C ILE A 64 2.66 -17.88 -12.54
N ILE A 65 1.74 -17.26 -11.80
CA ILE A 65 0.62 -17.92 -11.13
C ILE A 65 -0.24 -18.68 -12.13
N ILE A 66 -0.65 -18.04 -13.22
CA ILE A 66 -1.46 -18.68 -14.27
C ILE A 66 -0.74 -19.86 -14.91
N ARG A 67 0.56 -19.74 -15.19
CA ARG A 67 1.37 -20.86 -15.72
C ARG A 67 1.42 -22.02 -14.72
N THR A 68 1.57 -21.72 -13.44
CA THR A 68 1.60 -22.73 -12.36
C THR A 68 0.27 -23.47 -12.30
N TYR A 69 -0.87 -22.79 -12.28
CA TYR A 69 -2.18 -23.42 -12.29
C TYR A 69 -2.41 -24.26 -13.56
N THR A 70 -2.04 -23.73 -14.72
CA THR A 70 -2.14 -24.46 -16.00
C THR A 70 -1.30 -25.73 -15.97
N SER A 71 -0.06 -25.67 -15.45
CA SER A 71 0.82 -26.83 -15.30
C SER A 71 0.24 -27.88 -14.35
N ILE A 72 -0.25 -27.47 -13.18
CA ILE A 72 -0.85 -28.38 -12.20
C ILE A 72 -2.04 -29.12 -12.80
N VAL A 73 -2.97 -28.37 -13.41
CA VAL A 73 -4.19 -28.97 -14.00
C VAL A 73 -3.84 -29.90 -15.17
N SER A 74 -2.95 -29.47 -16.06
CA SER A 74 -2.52 -30.26 -17.21
C SER A 74 -1.83 -31.58 -16.81
N THR A 75 -1.00 -31.53 -15.75
CA THR A 75 -0.30 -32.73 -15.25
C THR A 75 -1.22 -33.67 -14.46
N SER A 76 -2.21 -33.14 -13.73
CA SER A 76 -3.05 -33.94 -12.85
C SER A 76 -4.24 -34.58 -13.55
N VAL A 77 -4.81 -33.92 -14.55
CA VAL A 77 -6.06 -34.34 -15.22
C VAL A 77 -6.02 -34.25 -16.75
N GLU A 78 -4.86 -34.00 -17.34
CA GLU A 78 -4.63 -33.92 -18.80
C GLU A 78 -5.54 -32.87 -19.50
N ILE A 79 -5.98 -31.82 -18.77
CA ILE A 79 -6.85 -30.77 -19.26
C ILE A 79 -6.07 -29.45 -19.31
N ILE A 80 -6.28 -28.67 -20.37
CA ILE A 80 -5.75 -27.33 -20.49
C ILE A 80 -6.79 -26.35 -19.96
N LEU A 81 -6.38 -25.44 -19.08
CA LEU A 81 -7.25 -24.37 -18.59
C LEU A 81 -7.68 -23.47 -19.73
N PRO A 82 -8.99 -23.24 -19.93
CA PRO A 82 -9.48 -22.43 -21.01
C PRO A 82 -9.15 -20.95 -20.79
N ARG A 83 -9.07 -20.23 -21.91
CA ARG A 83 -8.66 -18.82 -21.92
C ARG A 83 -9.54 -17.92 -21.04
N HIS A 84 -10.85 -18.16 -20.99
CA HIS A 84 -11.74 -17.35 -20.16
C HIS A 84 -11.44 -17.50 -18.65
N LEU A 85 -11.08 -18.71 -18.18
CA LEU A 85 -10.68 -18.92 -16.79
C LEU A 85 -9.36 -18.21 -16.47
N THR A 86 -8.35 -18.37 -17.31
CA THR A 86 -7.06 -17.68 -17.10
C THR A 86 -7.21 -16.17 -17.16
N GLN A 87 -8.14 -15.62 -17.95
CA GLN A 87 -8.47 -14.21 -17.97
C GLN A 87 -9.19 -13.75 -16.69
N THR A 88 -10.11 -14.57 -16.15
CA THR A 88 -10.81 -14.27 -14.88
C THR A 88 -9.82 -14.24 -13.72
N ILE A 89 -8.91 -15.22 -13.67
CA ILE A 89 -7.80 -15.27 -12.71
C ILE A 89 -6.94 -14.00 -12.83
N ALA A 90 -6.46 -13.70 -14.05
CA ALA A 90 -5.66 -12.49 -14.29
C ALA A 90 -6.36 -11.20 -13.86
N ALA A 91 -7.66 -11.09 -14.08
CA ALA A 91 -8.44 -9.93 -13.70
C ALA A 91 -8.59 -9.78 -12.18
N CYS A 92 -8.60 -10.86 -11.40
CA CYS A 92 -8.55 -10.80 -9.95
C CYS A 92 -7.25 -10.15 -9.49
N TYR A 93 -6.10 -10.69 -9.86
CA TYR A 93 -4.79 -10.17 -9.48
C TYR A 93 -4.57 -8.73 -9.95
N SER A 94 -4.99 -8.40 -11.18
CA SER A 94 -4.87 -7.03 -11.71
C SER A 94 -5.64 -6.00 -10.88
N ARG A 95 -6.79 -6.37 -10.29
CA ARG A 95 -7.55 -5.49 -9.40
C ARG A 95 -6.95 -5.45 -7.99
N SER A 96 -6.65 -6.62 -7.43
CA SER A 96 -6.12 -6.73 -6.06
C SER A 96 -4.77 -6.05 -5.91
N TYR A 97 -3.90 -6.13 -6.91
CA TYR A 97 -2.58 -5.53 -6.94
C TYR A 97 -2.49 -4.29 -7.84
N ALA A 98 -3.58 -3.54 -8.00
CA ALA A 98 -3.52 -2.23 -8.63
C ALA A 98 -2.77 -1.24 -7.70
N TRP A 99 -1.81 -0.49 -8.25
CA TRP A 99 -1.00 0.45 -7.47
C TRP A 99 -1.83 1.42 -6.64
N ASN A 100 -2.93 1.91 -7.21
CA ASN A 100 -3.83 2.87 -6.54
C ASN A 100 -4.39 2.35 -5.20
N ASN A 101 -4.41 1.04 -4.97
CA ASN A 101 -4.85 0.46 -3.70
C ASN A 101 -3.83 0.65 -2.59
N PHE A 102 -2.55 0.87 -2.93
CA PHE A 102 -1.43 0.87 -1.99
C PHE A 102 -0.73 2.22 -1.89
N GLU A 103 -0.82 3.06 -2.91
CA GLU A 103 -0.06 4.31 -3.03
C GLU A 103 -0.12 5.17 -1.77
N ALA A 104 -1.33 5.44 -1.25
CA ALA A 104 -1.50 6.27 -0.07
C ALA A 104 -0.84 5.68 1.19
N GLY A 105 -0.91 4.36 1.38
CA GLY A 105 -0.26 3.71 2.51
C GLY A 105 1.26 3.68 2.40
N ILE A 106 1.78 3.50 1.19
CA ILE A 106 3.23 3.57 0.95
C ILE A 106 3.75 4.99 1.18
N ILE A 107 3.01 6.03 0.76
CA ILE A 107 3.32 7.43 1.07
C ILE A 107 3.41 7.64 2.59
N ASN A 108 2.43 7.14 3.34
CA ASN A 108 2.43 7.26 4.80
C ASN A 108 3.62 6.53 5.43
N ILE A 109 3.94 5.31 4.99
CA ILE A 109 5.10 4.55 5.48
C ILE A 109 6.40 5.35 5.23
N LEU A 110 6.57 5.90 4.04
CA LEU A 110 7.76 6.71 3.73
C LEU A 110 7.82 7.97 4.59
N ALA A 111 6.71 8.69 4.76
CA ALA A 111 6.64 9.90 5.58
C ALA A 111 6.88 9.63 7.08
N ASP A 112 6.52 8.43 7.57
CA ASP A 112 6.75 8.02 8.95
C ASP A 112 8.19 7.54 9.20
N GLN A 113 8.83 6.94 8.21
CA GLN A 113 10.17 6.36 8.36
C GLN A 113 11.29 7.31 7.94
N LEU A 114 11.01 8.24 7.05
CA LEU A 114 12.00 9.17 6.49
C LEU A 114 11.62 10.62 6.82
N THR A 115 12.62 11.39 7.19
CA THR A 115 12.47 12.83 7.30
C THR A 115 12.38 13.47 5.91
N GLU A 116 11.79 14.66 5.82
CA GLU A 116 11.75 15.45 4.60
C GLU A 116 13.15 15.65 3.96
N LYS A 117 14.16 15.90 4.79
CA LYS A 117 15.55 16.04 4.32
C LYS A 117 16.10 14.75 3.71
N GLU A 118 15.80 13.60 4.32
CA GLU A 118 16.22 12.30 3.80
C GLU A 118 15.55 11.98 2.47
N MET A 119 14.25 12.28 2.34
CA MET A 119 13.53 12.10 1.09
C MET A 119 14.07 13.00 -0.03
N ARG A 120 14.37 14.26 0.27
CA ARG A 120 15.01 15.17 -0.70
C ARG A 120 16.37 14.66 -1.16
N LEU A 121 17.17 14.12 -0.24
CA LEU A 121 18.46 13.55 -0.58
C LEU A 121 18.33 12.35 -1.54
N LEU A 122 17.34 11.47 -1.30
CA LEU A 122 17.00 10.39 -2.22
C LEU A 122 16.52 10.92 -3.57
N ILE A 123 15.65 11.92 -3.60
CA ILE A 123 15.16 12.54 -4.83
C ILE A 123 16.31 13.11 -5.66
N ASP A 124 17.22 13.83 -5.03
CA ASP A 124 18.40 14.41 -5.72
C ASP A 124 19.32 13.30 -6.26
N PHE A 125 19.52 12.23 -5.51
CA PHE A 125 20.27 11.07 -5.96
C PHE A 125 19.64 10.41 -7.19
N TYR A 126 18.33 10.15 -7.15
CA TYR A 126 17.60 9.54 -8.28
C TYR A 126 17.47 10.46 -9.52
N GLN A 127 17.66 11.76 -9.35
CA GLN A 127 17.71 12.74 -10.44
C GLN A 127 19.11 12.98 -10.97
N ASP A 128 20.09 12.13 -10.66
CA ASP A 128 21.49 12.24 -11.08
C ASP A 128 22.19 13.55 -10.68
N ARG A 129 21.70 14.21 -9.61
CA ARG A 129 22.31 15.45 -9.10
C ARG A 129 23.60 15.21 -8.31
N GLY A 130 23.96 13.93 -8.17
CA GLY A 130 25.11 13.50 -7.38
C GLY A 130 24.83 13.52 -5.88
N LEU A 131 25.78 12.97 -5.13
CA LEU A 131 25.75 12.96 -3.66
C LEU A 131 26.92 13.80 -3.13
N PRO A 132 26.65 14.95 -2.48
CA PRO A 132 27.70 15.75 -1.90
C PRO A 132 28.51 14.94 -0.87
N PRO A 133 29.85 15.07 -0.80
CA PRO A 133 30.66 14.32 0.14
C PRO A 133 30.23 14.45 1.60
N MET A 134 29.65 15.59 1.97
CA MET A 134 29.13 15.88 3.32
C MET A 134 27.85 15.10 3.66
N GLU A 135 27.14 14.59 2.66
CA GLU A 135 25.87 13.86 2.81
C GLU A 135 26.01 12.34 2.69
N ILE A 136 27.22 11.84 2.45
CA ILE A 136 27.47 10.39 2.34
C ILE A 136 27.03 9.63 3.59
N GLN A 137 27.27 10.19 4.79
CA GLN A 137 26.87 9.52 6.03
C GLN A 137 25.33 9.52 6.18
N ALA A 138 24.68 10.64 5.92
CA ALA A 138 23.21 10.72 5.95
C ALA A 138 22.59 9.73 4.93
N PHE A 139 23.18 9.58 3.75
CA PHE A 139 22.71 8.61 2.76
C PHE A 139 22.86 7.17 3.25
N LYS A 140 23.97 6.82 3.93
CA LYS A 140 24.11 5.49 4.56
C LYS A 140 23.06 5.24 5.62
N ASP A 141 22.78 6.24 6.47
CA ASP A 141 21.77 6.13 7.51
C ASP A 141 20.35 5.89 6.91
N ILE A 142 20.09 6.41 5.70
CA ILE A 142 18.87 6.12 4.95
C ILE A 142 18.86 4.67 4.46
N ILE A 143 19.97 4.18 3.92
CA ILE A 143 20.07 2.79 3.46
C ILE A 143 19.84 1.80 4.62
N ASP A 144 20.31 2.11 5.82
CA ASP A 144 20.07 1.28 7.01
C ASP A 144 18.58 1.19 7.40
N LYS A 145 17.74 2.13 6.95
CA LYS A 145 16.27 2.09 7.11
C LYS A 145 15.55 1.29 6.03
N ALA A 146 16.23 0.98 4.92
CA ALA A 146 15.59 0.39 3.73
C ALA A 146 14.89 -0.94 4.03
N ASP A 147 15.54 -1.84 4.78
CA ASP A 147 14.97 -3.15 5.14
C ASP A 147 13.67 -3.02 5.94
N ASN A 148 13.63 -2.06 6.89
CA ASN A 148 12.42 -1.80 7.68
C ASN A 148 11.30 -1.22 6.83
N ILE A 149 11.61 -0.31 5.91
CA ILE A 149 10.63 0.27 4.97
C ILE A 149 10.08 -0.81 4.04
N GLU A 150 10.94 -1.69 3.53
CA GLU A 150 10.54 -2.82 2.70
C GLU A 150 9.60 -3.76 3.46
N GLN A 151 9.95 -4.13 4.69
CA GLN A 151 9.13 -5.00 5.53
C GLN A 151 7.75 -4.39 5.81
N LEU A 152 7.69 -3.12 6.23
CA LEU A 152 6.42 -2.42 6.49
C LEU A 152 5.56 -2.32 5.22
N SER A 153 6.20 -2.04 4.08
CA SER A 153 5.52 -1.96 2.79
C SER A 153 4.96 -3.31 2.36
N ALA A 154 5.73 -4.38 2.52
CA ALA A 154 5.29 -5.74 2.19
C ALA A 154 4.12 -6.18 3.09
N GLU A 155 4.18 -5.93 4.40
CA GLU A 155 3.12 -6.21 5.35
C GLU A 155 1.85 -5.42 5.02
N TYR A 156 1.98 -4.14 4.71
CA TYR A 156 0.86 -3.29 4.28
C TYR A 156 0.20 -3.82 3.02
N ILE A 157 0.96 -4.17 1.98
CA ILE A 157 0.45 -4.73 0.73
C ILE A 157 -0.26 -6.06 1.00
N TYR A 158 0.35 -6.95 1.79
CA TYR A 158 -0.23 -8.24 2.13
C TYR A 158 -1.57 -8.10 2.87
N THR A 159 -1.62 -7.21 3.85
CA THR A 159 -2.82 -7.00 4.69
C THR A 159 -3.96 -6.33 3.92
N ASN A 160 -3.64 -5.50 2.93
CA ASN A 160 -4.62 -4.73 2.16
C ASN A 160 -4.91 -5.29 0.76
N SER A 161 -4.32 -6.45 0.41
CA SER A 161 -4.64 -7.14 -0.83
C SER A 161 -5.78 -8.14 -0.65
N ASP A 162 -6.72 -8.17 -1.60
CA ASP A 162 -7.75 -9.22 -1.65
C ASP A 162 -7.11 -10.57 -1.96
N SER A 163 -7.55 -11.64 -1.28
CA SER A 163 -7.15 -12.99 -1.63
C SER A 163 -7.81 -13.43 -2.95
N CYS A 164 -6.99 -13.70 -3.96
CA CYS A 164 -7.44 -14.29 -5.21
C CYS A 164 -7.30 -15.82 -5.21
N VAL A 165 -6.47 -16.38 -4.34
CA VAL A 165 -6.12 -17.82 -4.35
C VAL A 165 -7.36 -18.70 -4.11
N GLU A 166 -8.18 -18.38 -3.11
CA GLU A 166 -9.39 -19.13 -2.80
C GLU A 166 -10.37 -19.07 -3.96
N LYS A 167 -10.56 -17.89 -4.56
CA LYS A 167 -11.43 -17.68 -5.72
C LYS A 167 -10.94 -18.47 -6.94
N ASP A 168 -9.63 -18.53 -7.16
CA ASP A 168 -9.01 -19.28 -8.26
C ASP A 168 -9.22 -20.77 -8.09
N VAL A 169 -9.03 -21.30 -6.87
CA VAL A 169 -9.27 -22.71 -6.54
C VAL A 169 -10.73 -23.08 -6.78
N GLU A 170 -11.67 -22.26 -6.31
CA GLU A 170 -13.10 -22.48 -6.55
C GLU A 170 -13.46 -22.52 -8.03
N LEU A 171 -12.95 -21.56 -8.81
CA LEU A 171 -13.16 -21.49 -10.26
C LEU A 171 -12.61 -22.71 -11.00
N ILE A 172 -11.41 -23.15 -10.64
CA ILE A 172 -10.77 -24.31 -11.27
C ILE A 172 -11.53 -25.59 -10.91
N ILE A 173 -11.88 -25.78 -9.64
CA ILE A 173 -12.64 -26.97 -9.19
C ILE A 173 -14.01 -27.02 -9.86
N ALA A 174 -14.74 -25.93 -9.93
CA ALA A 174 -16.04 -25.86 -10.59
C ALA A 174 -15.94 -26.25 -12.07
N TYR A 175 -14.93 -25.73 -12.77
CA TYR A 175 -14.67 -26.10 -14.18
C TYR A 175 -14.36 -27.58 -14.35
N LEU A 176 -13.55 -28.17 -13.48
CA LEU A 176 -13.20 -29.59 -13.55
C LEU A 176 -14.39 -30.50 -13.23
N ALA A 177 -15.26 -30.10 -12.30
CA ALA A 177 -16.49 -30.83 -11.96
C ALA A 177 -17.47 -30.85 -13.14
N ASP A 178 -17.70 -29.71 -13.79
CA ASP A 178 -18.57 -29.61 -14.99
C ASP A 178 -18.08 -30.50 -16.11
N ARG A 179 -16.78 -30.55 -16.37
CA ARG A 179 -16.17 -31.42 -17.39
C ARG A 179 -16.34 -32.90 -17.09
N ARG A 180 -16.29 -33.32 -15.83
CA ARG A 180 -16.53 -34.73 -15.44
C ARG A 180 -17.97 -35.15 -15.71
N THR A 181 -18.95 -34.33 -15.34
CA THR A 181 -20.36 -34.59 -15.57
C THR A 181 -20.69 -34.74 -17.07
N ILE A 182 -20.08 -33.90 -17.90
CA ILE A 182 -20.22 -34.00 -19.36
C ILE A 182 -19.61 -35.32 -19.87
N SER A 183 -18.41 -35.69 -19.44
CA SER A 183 -17.74 -36.94 -19.86
C SER A 183 -18.55 -38.18 -19.49
N ASP A 184 -19.07 -38.23 -18.26
CA ASP A 184 -19.87 -39.35 -17.75
C ASP A 184 -21.20 -39.49 -18.53
N ALA A 185 -21.83 -38.36 -18.91
CA ALA A 185 -23.04 -38.35 -19.70
C ALA A 185 -22.83 -38.89 -21.11
N PHE A 186 -21.68 -38.63 -21.73
CA PHE A 186 -21.32 -39.20 -23.04
C PHE A 186 -20.94 -40.68 -22.98
N THR A 187 -20.36 -41.15 -21.88
CA THR A 187 -19.94 -42.56 -21.72
C THR A 187 -21.11 -43.47 -21.34
N SER A 188 -22.20 -42.92 -20.78
CA SER A 188 -23.40 -43.66 -20.36
C SER A 188 -24.53 -43.67 -21.39
N ALA A 189 -24.34 -43.05 -22.54
CA ALA A 189 -25.30 -43.15 -23.69
C ALA A 189 -25.16 -44.51 -24.39
N PRO A 190 -26.23 -45.31 -24.50
CA PRO A 190 -26.19 -46.63 -25.11
C PRO A 190 -25.94 -46.62 -26.59
#